data_aef58efe3c3f5ef0b815f0a86b3ff9b9
#
_entry.id   aef58efe3c3f5ef0b815f0a86b3ff9b9
#
_cell.length_a   1.000
_cell.length_b   1.000
_cell.length_c   1.000
_cell.angle_alpha   90.00
_cell.angle_beta   90.00
_cell.angle_gamma   90.00
#
_symmetry.space_group_name_H-M   'P 1'
#
loop_
_entity.id
_entity.type
_entity.pdbx_description
1 polymer ?
#
loop_
_entity_poly.entity_id
_entity_poly.type
_entity_poly.pdbx_seq_one_letter_code
_entity_poly.pdbx_strand_id
1 'polypeptide(L)'
;AGQGAGSNWSRSSTVQRTPGGHTRQDQWQSQDGRSASRQVDVSHDPASGTRNRTAVRTGPEGRNTTVDTLTQRTATGYTRDTTATRDDGRTATRNTTVVNDRAAGSRSVDSTTTGFDGRTTVYSSDAQRTNDGYVRDVTRTLPDGQVNQRSIDVSCDPAGQSCARTVVGGNGG
;
A
#
# COMPACT_ATOMS: atom_id res chain seq x y z
N ALA A 1 -3.44 22.44 -34.78
CA ALA A 1 -3.96 22.41 -33.42
C ALA A 1 -4.72 21.08 -33.26
N GLY A 2 -4.05 20.07 -32.72
CA GLY A 2 -4.69 18.76 -32.39
C GLY A 2 -5.35 18.89 -31.02
N GLN A 3 -6.67 18.92 -30.98
CA GLN A 3 -7.42 18.69 -29.76
C GLN A 3 -7.30 17.19 -29.43
N GLY A 4 -6.57 16.84 -28.38
CA GLY A 4 -6.62 15.51 -27.81
C GLY A 4 -8.04 15.25 -27.31
N ALA A 5 -8.75 14.29 -27.93
CA ALA A 5 -10.03 13.83 -27.45
C ALA A 5 -9.83 13.16 -26.09
N GLY A 6 -10.05 13.91 -25.02
CA GLY A 6 -10.14 13.37 -23.68
C GLY A 6 -11.34 12.41 -23.63
N SER A 7 -11.09 11.13 -23.39
CA SER A 7 -12.17 10.16 -23.20
C SER A 7 -12.95 10.51 -21.94
N ASN A 8 -14.16 11.03 -22.09
CA ASN A 8 -15.04 11.32 -20.96
C ASN A 8 -15.57 9.99 -20.38
N TRP A 9 -15.25 9.74 -19.12
CA TRP A 9 -15.75 8.62 -18.34
C TRP A 9 -16.79 9.09 -17.35
N SER A 10 -17.94 8.44 -17.34
CA SER A 10 -18.92 8.54 -16.25
C SER A 10 -18.59 7.49 -15.18
N ARG A 11 -18.90 7.80 -13.93
CA ARG A 11 -18.69 6.88 -12.81
C ARG A 11 -19.95 6.82 -11.98
N SER A 12 -20.36 5.60 -11.61
CA SER A 12 -21.33 5.33 -10.55
C SER A 12 -20.63 4.58 -9.40
N SER A 13 -21.10 4.77 -8.17
CA SER A 13 -20.55 4.11 -6.99
C SER A 13 -21.67 3.80 -6.01
N THR A 14 -21.73 2.56 -5.56
CA THR A 14 -22.67 2.09 -4.53
C THR A 14 -21.88 1.50 -3.36
N VAL A 15 -22.29 1.81 -2.14
CA VAL A 15 -21.71 1.25 -0.90
C VAL A 15 -22.83 0.66 -0.06
N GLN A 16 -22.73 -0.61 0.26
CA GLN A 16 -23.61 -1.31 1.19
C GLN A 16 -22.81 -1.67 2.45
N ARG A 17 -23.31 -1.27 3.59
CA ARG A 17 -22.69 -1.56 4.91
C ARG A 17 -23.35 -2.77 5.55
N THR A 18 -22.54 -3.56 6.26
CA THR A 18 -22.97 -4.68 7.11
C THR A 18 -22.37 -4.51 8.51
N PRO A 19 -22.88 -5.20 9.55
CA PRO A 19 -22.33 -5.07 10.91
C PRO A 19 -20.83 -5.36 11.01
N GLY A 20 -20.29 -6.26 10.17
CA GLY A 20 -18.87 -6.64 10.17
C GLY A 20 -18.07 -6.13 8.98
N GLY A 21 -18.62 -5.19 8.16
CA GLY A 21 -17.88 -4.75 6.99
C GLY A 21 -18.68 -3.90 6.01
N HIS A 22 -18.27 -3.95 4.75
CA HIS A 22 -19.01 -3.29 3.66
C HIS A 22 -18.63 -3.88 2.31
N THR A 23 -19.54 -3.75 1.37
CA THR A 23 -19.30 -3.96 -0.06
C THR A 23 -19.38 -2.63 -0.78
N ARG A 24 -18.46 -2.38 -1.70
CA ARG A 24 -18.46 -1.23 -2.60
C ARG A 24 -18.36 -1.70 -4.03
N GLN A 25 -19.24 -1.15 -4.89
CA GLN A 25 -19.20 -1.36 -6.33
C GLN A 25 -18.98 -0.01 -7.01
N ASP A 26 -17.97 0.05 -7.86
CA ASP A 26 -17.69 1.18 -8.74
C ASP A 26 -17.82 0.70 -10.18
N GLN A 27 -18.49 1.48 -11.03
CA GLN A 27 -18.60 1.24 -12.46
C GLN A 27 -18.19 2.49 -13.21
N TRP A 28 -17.46 2.31 -14.29
CA TRP A 28 -17.05 3.37 -15.19
C TRP A 28 -17.51 3.02 -16.59
N GLN A 29 -18.00 4.00 -17.32
CA GLN A 29 -18.40 3.88 -18.71
C GLN A 29 -17.88 5.08 -19.49
N SER A 30 -17.22 4.81 -20.60
CA SER A 30 -16.76 5.85 -21.54
C SER A 30 -17.80 6.11 -22.62
N GLN A 31 -17.71 7.24 -23.28
CA GLN A 31 -18.61 7.61 -24.38
C GLN A 31 -18.50 6.68 -25.59
N ASP A 32 -17.38 6.01 -25.78
CA ASP A 32 -17.15 5.02 -26.85
C ASP A 32 -17.65 3.60 -26.49
N GLY A 33 -18.40 3.47 -25.38
CA GLY A 33 -19.04 2.22 -24.95
C GLY A 33 -18.15 1.28 -24.15
N ARG A 34 -16.88 1.62 -23.89
CA ARG A 34 -16.01 0.82 -23.03
C ARG A 34 -16.45 0.93 -21.58
N SER A 35 -16.39 -0.18 -20.85
CA SER A 35 -16.75 -0.23 -19.45
C SER A 35 -15.61 -0.81 -18.60
N ALA A 36 -15.52 -0.38 -17.37
CA ALA A 36 -14.67 -0.96 -16.35
C ALA A 36 -15.45 -1.05 -15.05
N SER A 37 -15.12 -2.02 -14.20
CA SER A 37 -15.77 -2.16 -12.90
C SER A 37 -14.77 -2.50 -11.80
N ARG A 38 -15.17 -2.25 -10.57
CA ARG A 38 -14.46 -2.67 -9.37
C ARG A 38 -15.48 -3.02 -8.30
N GLN A 39 -15.35 -4.20 -7.74
CA GLN A 39 -16.04 -4.61 -6.52
C GLN A 39 -15.01 -4.72 -5.39
N VAL A 40 -15.35 -4.24 -4.22
CA VAL A 40 -14.54 -4.36 -3.01
C VAL A 40 -15.41 -4.85 -1.88
N ASP A 41 -15.03 -5.98 -1.32
CA ASP A 41 -15.64 -6.57 -0.14
C ASP A 41 -14.66 -6.45 1.03
N VAL A 42 -15.12 -5.92 2.14
CA VAL A 42 -14.33 -5.77 3.36
C VAL A 42 -15.09 -6.41 4.51
N SER A 43 -14.42 -7.29 5.23
CA SER A 43 -14.89 -7.82 6.51
C SER A 43 -13.87 -7.53 7.60
N HIS A 44 -14.37 -7.34 8.80
CA HIS A 44 -13.57 -7.10 10.00
C HIS A 44 -14.11 -7.92 11.14
N ASP A 45 -13.23 -8.67 11.79
CA ASP A 45 -13.50 -9.38 13.03
C ASP A 45 -12.76 -8.70 14.19
N PRO A 46 -13.48 -7.98 15.07
CA PRO A 46 -12.87 -7.28 16.19
C PRO A 46 -12.26 -8.24 17.23
N ALA A 47 -12.80 -9.45 17.37
CA ALA A 47 -12.33 -10.42 18.37
C ALA A 47 -10.94 -10.96 18.04
N SER A 48 -10.70 -11.29 16.78
CA SER A 48 -9.38 -11.74 16.31
C SER A 48 -8.47 -10.58 15.85
N GLY A 49 -9.01 -9.36 15.72
CA GLY A 49 -8.29 -8.23 15.16
C GLY A 49 -7.97 -8.38 13.67
N THR A 50 -8.73 -9.25 12.98
CA THR A 50 -8.51 -9.59 11.57
C THR A 50 -9.37 -8.74 10.66
N ARG A 51 -8.81 -8.28 9.55
CA ARG A 51 -9.51 -7.61 8.47
C ARG A 51 -9.18 -8.27 7.15
N ASN A 52 -10.20 -8.74 6.45
CA ASN A 52 -10.10 -9.24 5.08
C ASN A 52 -10.62 -8.18 4.11
N ARG A 53 -9.98 -8.11 2.96
CA ARG A 53 -10.42 -7.27 1.86
C ARG A 53 -10.14 -7.99 0.55
N THR A 54 -11.19 -8.23 -0.21
CA THR A 54 -11.12 -8.71 -1.60
C THR A 54 -11.53 -7.58 -2.53
N ALA A 55 -10.76 -7.35 -3.58
CA ALA A 55 -11.12 -6.40 -4.63
C ALA A 55 -10.98 -7.07 -6.00
N VAL A 56 -12.07 -7.13 -6.73
CA VAL A 56 -12.08 -7.57 -8.13
C VAL A 56 -12.17 -6.33 -9.02
N ARG A 57 -11.30 -6.25 -9.99
CA ARG A 57 -11.29 -5.18 -11.00
C ARG A 57 -11.42 -5.81 -12.38
N THR A 58 -12.36 -5.30 -13.17
CA THR A 58 -12.49 -5.62 -14.59
C THR A 58 -12.10 -4.40 -15.39
N GLY A 59 -11.08 -4.52 -16.21
CA GLY A 59 -10.61 -3.43 -17.10
C GLY A 59 -11.51 -3.28 -18.33
N PRO A 60 -11.31 -2.22 -19.14
CA PRO A 60 -12.09 -1.97 -20.35
C PRO A 60 -12.02 -3.09 -21.40
N GLU A 61 -10.97 -3.91 -21.35
CA GLU A 61 -10.77 -5.07 -22.23
C GLU A 61 -11.32 -6.38 -21.64
N GLY A 62 -12.10 -6.30 -20.55
CA GLY A 62 -12.67 -7.46 -19.86
C GLY A 62 -11.69 -8.23 -18.99
N ARG A 63 -10.42 -7.83 -18.91
CA ARG A 63 -9.41 -8.50 -18.08
C ARG A 63 -9.67 -8.28 -16.61
N ASN A 64 -9.60 -9.35 -15.84
CA ASN A 64 -9.81 -9.32 -14.41
C ASN A 64 -8.50 -9.33 -13.62
N THR A 65 -8.53 -8.66 -12.49
CA THR A 65 -7.50 -8.77 -11.47
C THR A 65 -8.19 -8.84 -10.11
N THR A 66 -7.96 -9.91 -9.38
CA THR A 66 -8.41 -10.06 -7.99
C THR A 66 -7.28 -9.69 -7.06
N VAL A 67 -7.56 -8.90 -6.03
CA VAL A 67 -6.60 -8.53 -4.99
C VAL A 67 -7.18 -8.88 -3.65
N ASP A 68 -6.59 -9.87 -3.00
CA ASP A 68 -6.93 -10.30 -1.65
C ASP A 68 -5.92 -9.71 -0.65
N THR A 69 -6.42 -9.18 0.44
CA THR A 69 -5.60 -8.61 1.50
C THR A 69 -6.11 -9.11 2.85
N LEU A 70 -5.23 -9.78 3.58
CA LEU A 70 -5.42 -10.13 4.98
C LEU A 70 -4.59 -9.17 5.83
N THR A 71 -5.20 -8.54 6.80
CA THR A 71 -4.51 -7.74 7.81
C THR A 71 -4.85 -8.31 9.17
N GLN A 72 -3.84 -8.64 9.95
CA GLN A 72 -4.00 -9.17 11.30
C GLN A 72 -3.29 -8.25 12.30
N ARG A 73 -4.01 -7.81 13.31
CA ARG A 73 -3.43 -7.02 14.40
C ARG A 73 -2.56 -7.92 15.28
N THR A 74 -1.43 -7.39 15.70
CA THR A 74 -0.54 -8.01 16.70
C THR A 74 -0.52 -7.16 17.97
N ALA A 75 0.15 -7.62 19.01
CA ALA A 75 0.29 -6.87 20.26
C ALA A 75 0.93 -5.47 20.05
N THR A 76 1.89 -5.38 19.14
CA THR A 76 2.68 -4.17 18.90
C THR A 76 2.47 -3.54 17.53
N GLY A 77 1.60 -4.09 16.67
CA GLY A 77 1.44 -3.57 15.31
C GLY A 77 0.45 -4.37 14.48
N TYR A 78 0.88 -4.77 13.29
CA TYR A 78 0.08 -5.63 12.42
C TYR A 78 0.94 -6.33 11.37
N THR A 79 0.44 -7.44 10.84
CA THR A 79 0.88 -8.05 9.59
C THR A 79 -0.15 -7.79 8.50
N ARG A 80 0.32 -7.71 7.25
CA ARG A 80 -0.55 -7.59 6.08
C ARG A 80 0.01 -8.42 4.94
N ASP A 81 -0.81 -9.35 4.47
CA ASP A 81 -0.54 -10.18 3.31
C ASP A 81 -1.47 -9.76 2.18
N THR A 82 -0.92 -9.51 1.02
CA THR A 82 -1.67 -9.13 -0.18
C THR A 82 -1.26 -10.03 -1.32
N THR A 83 -2.25 -10.61 -2.01
CA THR A 83 -2.06 -11.39 -3.22
C THR A 83 -2.91 -10.76 -4.32
N ALA A 84 -2.29 -10.44 -5.44
CA ALA A 84 -2.97 -10.03 -6.66
C ALA A 84 -2.89 -11.18 -7.67
N THR A 85 -4.03 -11.59 -8.22
CA THR A 85 -4.12 -12.65 -9.22
C THR A 85 -4.77 -12.10 -10.48
N ARG A 86 -4.15 -12.28 -11.62
CA ARG A 86 -4.70 -11.96 -12.94
C ARG A 86 -5.48 -13.14 -13.49
N ASP A 87 -6.31 -12.87 -14.50
CA ASP A 87 -7.08 -13.89 -15.24
C ASP A 87 -6.19 -14.93 -15.98
N ASP A 88 -4.95 -14.58 -16.28
CA ASP A 88 -3.94 -15.50 -16.83
C ASP A 88 -3.29 -16.41 -15.77
N GLY A 89 -3.76 -16.34 -14.51
CA GLY A 89 -3.27 -17.11 -13.38
C GLY A 89 -1.97 -16.59 -12.75
N ARG A 90 -1.32 -15.58 -13.31
CA ARG A 90 -0.13 -14.98 -12.69
C ARG A 90 -0.48 -14.27 -11.40
N THR A 91 0.41 -14.40 -10.43
CA THR A 91 0.24 -13.77 -9.11
C THR A 91 1.37 -12.81 -8.79
N ALA A 92 1.05 -11.78 -8.04
CA ALA A 92 2.00 -10.93 -7.35
C ALA A 92 1.63 -10.88 -5.86
N THR A 93 2.63 -10.88 -4.99
CA THR A 93 2.42 -10.90 -3.54
C THR A 93 3.13 -9.75 -2.85
N ARG A 94 2.58 -9.32 -1.74
CA ARG A 94 3.24 -8.41 -0.81
C ARG A 94 2.93 -8.81 0.62
N ASN A 95 4.00 -9.08 1.38
CA ASN A 95 3.94 -9.31 2.82
C ASN A 95 4.49 -8.06 3.51
N THR A 96 3.84 -7.60 4.56
CA THR A 96 4.27 -6.42 5.32
C THR A 96 4.09 -6.71 6.80
N THR A 97 5.13 -6.44 7.58
CA THR A 97 5.09 -6.45 9.05
C THR A 97 5.35 -5.04 9.55
N VAL A 98 4.53 -4.59 10.48
CA VAL A 98 4.71 -3.31 11.16
C VAL A 98 4.76 -3.57 12.65
N VAL A 99 5.82 -3.08 13.29
CA VAL A 99 5.97 -3.10 14.75
C VAL A 99 6.11 -1.67 15.24
N ASN A 100 5.38 -1.34 16.31
CA ASN A 100 5.46 -0.04 16.98
C ASN A 100 5.82 -0.30 18.45
N ASP A 101 6.92 0.25 18.89
CA ASP A 101 7.27 0.32 20.30
C ASP A 101 7.01 1.75 20.78
N ARG A 102 5.90 1.93 21.49
CA ARG A 102 5.50 3.24 21.99
C ARG A 102 6.38 3.69 23.16
N ALA A 103 6.91 2.76 23.94
CA ALA A 103 7.76 3.07 25.06
C ALA A 103 9.13 3.56 24.58
N ALA A 104 9.70 2.88 23.59
CA ALA A 104 10.92 3.31 22.93
C ALA A 104 10.71 4.45 21.92
N GLY A 105 9.47 4.77 21.54
CA GLY A 105 9.18 5.76 20.50
C GLY A 105 9.62 5.29 19.11
N SER A 106 9.69 3.98 18.86
CA SER A 106 10.19 3.41 17.61
C SER A 106 9.09 2.76 16.77
N ARG A 107 9.34 2.69 15.47
CA ARG A 107 8.52 1.97 14.52
C ARG A 107 9.38 1.34 13.44
N SER A 108 9.18 0.03 13.23
CA SER A 108 9.75 -0.68 12.08
C SER A 108 8.68 -1.10 11.07
N VAL A 109 9.07 -1.15 9.81
CA VAL A 109 8.24 -1.64 8.71
C VAL A 109 9.12 -2.49 7.81
N ASP A 110 8.78 -3.76 7.68
CA ASP A 110 9.41 -4.69 6.75
C ASP A 110 8.41 -5.13 5.70
N SER A 111 8.80 -5.16 4.45
CA SER A 111 7.93 -5.58 3.37
C SER A 111 8.71 -6.29 2.27
N THR A 112 8.17 -7.43 1.84
CA THR A 112 8.64 -8.16 0.67
C THR A 112 7.56 -8.13 -0.40
N THR A 113 7.92 -7.73 -1.61
CA THR A 113 7.01 -7.67 -2.75
C THR A 113 7.58 -8.51 -3.88
N THR A 114 6.82 -9.50 -4.34
CA THR A 114 7.12 -10.28 -5.55
C THR A 114 6.14 -9.87 -6.65
N GLY A 115 6.66 -9.38 -7.77
CA GLY A 115 5.87 -8.93 -8.91
C GLY A 115 5.30 -10.09 -9.73
N PHE A 116 4.45 -9.80 -10.71
CA PHE A 116 3.90 -10.78 -11.66
C PHE A 116 4.97 -11.44 -12.55
N ASP A 117 6.15 -10.89 -12.60
CA ASP A 117 7.33 -11.41 -13.28
C ASP A 117 8.23 -12.28 -12.38
N GLY A 118 7.79 -12.53 -11.12
CA GLY A 118 8.53 -13.28 -10.11
C GLY A 118 9.69 -12.52 -9.46
N ARG A 119 9.96 -11.29 -9.88
CA ARG A 119 11.02 -10.47 -9.29
C ARG A 119 10.64 -9.95 -7.93
N THR A 120 11.59 -10.01 -6.99
CA THR A 120 11.35 -9.65 -5.59
C THR A 120 12.08 -8.37 -5.23
N THR A 121 11.39 -7.49 -4.52
CA THR A 121 11.92 -6.29 -3.88
C THR A 121 11.72 -6.41 -2.39
N VAL A 122 12.75 -6.16 -1.60
CA VAL A 122 12.69 -6.09 -0.14
C VAL A 122 12.79 -4.63 0.30
N TYR A 123 11.97 -4.27 1.25
CA TYR A 123 11.94 -2.93 1.84
C TYR A 123 11.97 -3.05 3.35
N SER A 124 12.83 -2.29 4.01
CA SER A 124 12.81 -2.08 5.44
C SER A 124 12.86 -0.59 5.78
N SER A 125 12.26 -0.23 6.88
CA SER A 125 12.29 1.14 7.38
C SER A 125 12.18 1.14 8.89
N ASP A 126 13.16 1.74 9.55
CA ASP A 126 13.21 1.94 10.99
C ASP A 126 13.12 3.43 11.30
N ALA A 127 12.18 3.80 12.15
CA ALA A 127 11.98 5.17 12.59
C ALA A 127 12.10 5.24 14.11
N GLN A 128 12.86 6.21 14.59
CA GLN A 128 13.08 6.47 16.00
C GLN A 128 12.72 7.92 16.31
N ARG A 129 11.87 8.13 17.31
CA ARG A 129 11.59 9.47 17.82
C ARG A 129 12.79 10.00 18.58
N THR A 130 13.13 11.25 18.36
CA THR A 130 14.12 12.03 19.11
C THR A 130 13.41 13.04 20.02
N ASN A 131 14.17 13.81 20.80
CA ASN A 131 13.58 14.83 21.66
C ASN A 131 12.90 15.98 20.90
N ASP A 132 13.37 16.24 19.70
CA ASP A 132 12.98 17.36 18.84
C ASP A 132 12.38 16.93 17.48
N GLY A 133 12.25 15.61 17.25
CA GLY A 133 11.71 15.15 15.97
C GLY A 133 11.76 13.64 15.78
N TYR A 134 12.35 13.18 14.68
CA TYR A 134 12.58 11.76 14.43
C TYR A 134 13.70 11.52 13.41
N VAL A 135 14.33 10.38 13.52
CA VAL A 135 15.22 9.82 12.48
C VAL A 135 14.53 8.61 11.86
N ARG A 136 14.67 8.46 10.56
CA ARG A 136 14.14 7.32 9.82
C ARG A 136 15.14 6.83 8.80
N ASP A 137 15.53 5.57 8.91
CA ASP A 137 16.31 4.85 7.94
C ASP A 137 15.44 3.98 7.04
N VAL A 138 15.76 3.96 5.77
CA VAL A 138 15.05 3.19 4.76
C VAL A 138 16.06 2.44 3.92
N THR A 139 15.86 1.14 3.77
CA THR A 139 16.63 0.29 2.87
C THR A 139 15.69 -0.37 1.87
N ARG A 140 16.07 -0.37 0.61
CA ARG A 140 15.34 -1.06 -0.44
C ARG A 140 16.32 -1.89 -1.27
N THR A 141 16.14 -3.19 -1.27
CA THR A 141 16.87 -4.12 -2.15
C THR A 141 16.03 -4.42 -3.37
N LEU A 142 16.56 -4.12 -4.53
CA LEU A 142 15.93 -4.36 -5.83
C LEU A 142 16.14 -5.81 -6.29
N PRO A 143 15.40 -6.29 -7.29
CA PRO A 143 15.50 -7.67 -7.80
C PRO A 143 16.88 -8.03 -8.39
N ASP A 144 17.65 -7.05 -8.81
CA ASP A 144 19.03 -7.21 -9.32
C ASP A 144 20.08 -7.21 -8.22
N GLY A 145 19.65 -7.12 -6.94
CA GLY A 145 20.52 -7.08 -5.79
C GLY A 145 21.03 -5.67 -5.42
N GLN A 146 20.73 -4.66 -6.22
CA GLN A 146 21.08 -3.28 -5.86
C GLN A 146 20.37 -2.86 -4.57
N VAL A 147 21.12 -2.19 -3.68
CA VAL A 147 20.63 -1.70 -2.40
C VAL A 147 20.61 -0.17 -2.41
N ASN A 148 19.42 0.38 -2.24
CA ASN A 148 19.23 1.81 -2.06
C ASN A 148 18.98 2.09 -0.59
N GLN A 149 19.77 2.99 -0.01
CA GLN A 149 19.63 3.42 1.38
C GLN A 149 19.30 4.90 1.45
N ARG A 150 18.49 5.27 2.43
CA ARG A 150 18.11 6.64 2.67
C ARG A 150 17.91 6.87 4.16
N SER A 151 18.57 7.87 4.71
CA SER A 151 18.31 8.38 6.05
C SER A 151 17.59 9.72 5.98
N ILE A 152 16.60 9.89 6.82
CA ILE A 152 15.79 11.10 6.95
C ILE A 152 15.88 11.53 8.41
N ASP A 153 16.36 12.74 8.64
CA ASP A 153 16.38 13.38 9.93
C ASP A 153 15.43 14.57 9.91
N VAL A 154 14.54 14.65 10.88
CA VAL A 154 13.64 15.78 11.07
C VAL A 154 13.86 16.29 12.49
N SER A 155 14.28 17.53 12.62
CA SER A 155 14.35 18.24 13.90
C SER A 155 13.53 19.51 13.87
N CYS A 156 12.79 19.76 14.94
CA CYS A 156 11.94 20.92 15.10
C CYS A 156 12.47 21.81 16.22
N ASP A 157 12.27 23.12 16.11
CA ASP A 157 12.61 24.01 17.21
C ASP A 157 11.73 23.70 18.44
N PRO A 158 12.19 24.02 19.67
CA PRO A 158 11.44 23.73 20.88
C PRO A 158 10.07 24.42 20.95
N ALA A 159 9.88 25.51 20.19
CA ALA A 159 8.60 26.22 20.08
C ALA A 159 7.67 25.60 19.03
N GLY A 160 8.14 24.60 18.26
CA GLY A 160 7.38 23.92 17.22
C GLY A 160 7.01 24.79 16.02
N GLN A 161 7.66 25.95 15.87
CA GLN A 161 7.34 26.92 14.80
C GLN A 161 8.05 26.61 13.49
N SER A 162 9.15 25.90 13.54
CA SER A 162 9.88 25.46 12.34
C SER A 162 10.50 24.07 12.51
N CYS A 163 10.52 23.30 11.42
CA CYS A 163 11.18 22.01 11.36
C CYS A 163 12.16 21.97 10.18
N ALA A 164 13.39 21.55 10.44
CA ALA A 164 14.36 21.22 9.43
C ALA A 164 14.24 19.74 9.05
N ARG A 165 14.44 19.44 7.76
CA ARG A 165 14.49 18.06 7.27
C ARG A 165 15.74 17.87 6.44
N THR A 166 16.57 16.95 6.86
CA THR A 166 17.75 16.51 6.12
C THR A 166 17.49 15.14 5.53
N VAL A 167 17.89 14.93 4.29
CA VAL A 167 17.78 13.63 3.61
C VAL A 167 19.15 13.30 3.03
N VAL A 168 19.69 12.18 3.48
CA VAL A 168 20.92 11.60 2.95
C VAL A 168 20.54 10.28 2.28
N GLY A 169 20.94 10.07 1.04
CA GLY A 169 20.70 8.84 0.30
C GLY A 169 21.93 8.44 -0.47
N GLY A 170 22.14 7.14 -0.61
CA GLY A 170 23.18 6.55 -1.44
C GLY A 170 22.62 5.35 -2.18
N ASN A 171 23.04 5.17 -3.43
CA ASN A 171 22.89 3.92 -4.16
C ASN A 171 24.14 3.10 -3.88
N GLY A 172 23.99 2.01 -3.13
CA GLY A 172 25.02 0.99 -3.05
C GLY A 172 25.09 0.27 -4.40
N GLY A 173 26.20 0.47 -5.11
CA GLY A 173 26.53 -0.31 -6.29
C GLY A 173 27.14 -1.64 -5.88
#